data_214de4dc02972ae846e6d791cc4181cf
#
_entry.id   214de4dc02972ae846e6d791cc4181cf
#
_cell.length_a   1.000
_cell.length_b   1.000
_cell.length_c   1.000
_cell.angle_alpha   90.00
_cell.angle_beta   90.00
_cell.angle_gamma   90.00
#
_symmetry.space_group_name_H-M   'P 1'
#
loop_
_entity.id
_entity.type
_entity.pdbx_description
1 polymer ?
#
loop_
_entity_poly.entity_id
_entity_poly.type
_entity_poly.pdbx_seq_one_letter_code
_entity_poly.pdbx_strand_id
1 'polypeptide(L)'
;MRPSTADGAAGAALLEMRGAGAGGSILEETIERAVEFHGHLGPFLVLGVRMGLFARRELDSAPGEMEAVVKTGAVPSLSCLLDGIQVSAGCTLGRGNISVEPPGIAEAEFSASGRRVTIRAMDEVVGEIKSWRERYASLEEAALKISKRSDEELFSWERGPG
;
A
#
# COMPACT_ATOMS: atom_id res chain seq x y z
N MET A 1 -24.41 -13.99 14.63
CA MET A 1 -23.81 -13.39 13.44
C MET A 1 -22.62 -14.26 13.03
N ARG A 2 -22.68 -14.92 11.89
CA ARG A 2 -21.55 -15.74 11.44
C ARG A 2 -20.48 -14.80 10.88
N PRO A 3 -19.18 -14.95 11.22
CA PRO A 3 -18.13 -14.18 10.57
C PRO A 3 -18.16 -14.47 9.06
N SER A 4 -18.00 -13.43 8.27
CA SER A 4 -17.91 -13.56 6.82
C SER A 4 -16.71 -14.44 6.46
N THR A 5 -16.85 -15.25 5.42
CA THR A 5 -15.74 -16.10 4.92
C THR A 5 -14.52 -15.28 4.49
N ALA A 6 -14.72 -13.99 4.17
CA ALA A 6 -13.66 -13.05 3.85
C ALA A 6 -12.77 -12.72 5.07
N ASP A 7 -13.37 -12.58 6.26
CA ASP A 7 -12.60 -12.30 7.49
C ASP A 7 -11.69 -13.47 7.87
N GLY A 8 -12.13 -14.70 7.61
CA GLY A 8 -11.33 -15.90 7.86
C GLY A 8 -10.12 -16.01 6.92
N ALA A 9 -10.31 -15.70 5.63
CA ALA A 9 -9.23 -15.76 4.64
C ALA A 9 -8.17 -14.67 4.88
N ALA A 10 -8.60 -13.45 5.21
CA ALA A 10 -7.69 -12.36 5.56
C ALA A 10 -6.89 -12.69 6.84
N GLY A 11 -7.53 -13.26 7.85
CA GLY A 11 -6.87 -13.69 9.09
C GLY A 11 -5.83 -14.77 8.85
N ALA A 12 -6.13 -15.78 8.03
CA ALA A 12 -5.18 -16.83 7.67
C ALA A 12 -3.99 -16.27 6.87
N ALA A 13 -4.24 -15.39 5.91
CA ALA A 13 -3.19 -14.74 5.14
C ALA A 13 -2.27 -13.86 5.99
N LEU A 14 -2.81 -13.12 6.95
CA LEU A 14 -2.05 -12.31 7.90
C LEU A 14 -1.19 -13.18 8.83
N LEU A 15 -1.68 -14.35 9.25
CA LEU A 15 -0.91 -15.33 10.01
C LEU A 15 0.27 -15.89 9.20
N GLU A 16 0.10 -16.18 7.92
CA GLU A 16 1.18 -16.60 7.03
C GLU A 16 2.26 -15.51 6.87
N MET A 17 1.88 -14.25 6.88
CA MET A 17 2.81 -13.13 6.81
C MET A 17 3.69 -13.00 8.06
N ARG A 18 3.15 -13.32 9.23
CA ARG A 18 3.86 -13.20 10.52
C ARG A 18 5.00 -14.18 10.70
N GLY A 19 5.01 -15.31 9.99
CA GLY A 19 5.98 -16.36 10.23
C GLY A 19 5.91 -16.94 11.65
N ALA A 20 6.81 -17.85 12.01
CA ALA A 20 6.84 -18.52 13.31
C ALA A 20 7.57 -17.73 14.44
N GLY A 21 7.81 -16.42 14.27
CA GLY A 21 8.53 -15.57 15.21
C GLY A 21 7.58 -14.66 16.02
N ALA A 22 7.81 -14.56 17.32
CA ALA A 22 7.11 -13.63 18.18
C ALA A 22 7.60 -12.20 17.91
N GLY A 23 6.92 -11.44 17.06
CA GLY A 23 7.20 -10.07 16.69
C GLY A 23 7.07 -9.88 15.19
N GLY A 24 5.95 -9.33 14.72
CA GLY A 24 5.75 -8.97 13.32
C GLY A 24 6.75 -7.90 12.86
N SER A 25 7.13 -7.91 11.58
CA SER A 25 7.89 -6.81 10.99
C SER A 25 7.02 -5.55 10.92
N ILE A 26 7.65 -4.38 10.77
CA ILE A 26 6.92 -3.12 10.59
C ILE A 26 5.97 -3.18 9.38
N LEU A 27 6.33 -3.92 8.34
CA LEU A 27 5.48 -4.15 7.17
C LEU A 27 4.22 -4.93 7.55
N GLU A 28 4.37 -6.05 8.26
CA GLU A 28 3.25 -6.90 8.68
C GLU A 28 2.28 -6.14 9.58
N GLU A 29 2.78 -5.48 10.62
CA GLU A 29 1.98 -4.66 11.52
C GLU A 29 1.24 -3.53 10.78
N THR A 30 1.90 -2.90 9.81
CA THR A 30 1.29 -1.83 9.02
C THR A 30 0.20 -2.36 8.09
N ILE A 31 0.41 -3.53 7.48
CA ILE A 31 -0.62 -4.18 6.66
C ILE A 31 -1.82 -4.56 7.52
N GLU A 32 -1.64 -5.09 8.72
CA GLU A 32 -2.74 -5.40 9.64
C GLU A 32 -3.59 -4.16 9.94
N ARG A 33 -2.96 -3.04 10.28
CA ARG A 33 -3.67 -1.78 10.51
C ARG A 33 -4.38 -1.28 9.25
N ALA A 34 -3.78 -1.46 8.10
CA ALA A 34 -4.40 -1.08 6.82
C ALA A 34 -5.63 -1.94 6.53
N VAL A 35 -5.59 -3.25 6.82
CA VAL A 35 -6.74 -4.15 6.68
C VAL A 35 -7.87 -3.76 7.63
N GLU A 36 -7.58 -3.43 8.88
CA GLU A 36 -8.57 -2.94 9.84
C GLU A 36 -9.23 -1.64 9.35
N PHE A 37 -8.45 -0.73 8.81
CA PHE A 37 -8.93 0.55 8.28
C PHE A 37 -9.77 0.38 7.01
N HIS A 38 -9.30 -0.45 6.07
CA HIS A 38 -9.88 -0.61 4.73
C HIS A 38 -11.02 -1.65 4.69
N GLY A 39 -10.96 -2.68 5.53
CA GLY A 39 -11.97 -3.70 5.67
C GLY A 39 -11.66 -5.05 5.02
N HIS A 40 -10.59 -5.16 4.21
CA HIS A 40 -10.14 -6.44 3.63
C HIS A 40 -8.66 -6.38 3.22
N LEU A 41 -8.06 -7.54 3.03
CA LEU A 41 -6.70 -7.67 2.50
C LEU A 41 -6.74 -7.79 0.98
N GLY A 42 -6.07 -6.88 0.29
CA GLY A 42 -5.95 -6.88 -1.17
C GLY A 42 -4.60 -6.38 -1.65
N PRO A 43 -4.23 -6.72 -2.89
CA PRO A 43 -2.90 -6.40 -3.42
C PRO A 43 -2.66 -4.91 -3.64
N PHE A 44 -3.66 -4.12 -4.05
CA PHE A 44 -3.50 -2.66 -4.15
C PHE A 44 -3.38 -2.00 -2.78
N LEU A 45 -4.06 -2.50 -1.75
CA LEU A 45 -3.89 -2.04 -0.38
C LEU A 45 -2.44 -2.24 0.08
N VAL A 46 -1.91 -3.45 -0.12
CA VAL A 46 -0.52 -3.80 0.23
C VAL A 46 0.47 -2.96 -0.56
N LEU A 47 0.22 -2.74 -1.84
CA LEU A 47 1.07 -1.89 -2.68
C LEU A 47 1.14 -0.46 -2.12
N GLY A 48 0.02 0.09 -1.68
CA GLY A 48 -0.04 1.40 -1.02
C GLY A 48 0.72 1.44 0.31
N VAL A 49 0.61 0.39 1.13
CA VAL A 49 1.40 0.26 2.36
C VAL A 49 2.89 0.27 2.05
N ARG A 50 3.34 -0.54 1.08
CA ARG A 50 4.73 -0.59 0.64
C ARG A 50 5.23 0.76 0.13
N MET A 51 4.41 1.47 -0.63
CA MET A 51 4.72 2.79 -1.18
C MET A 51 4.92 3.83 -0.09
N GLY A 52 4.05 3.88 0.90
CA GLY A 52 4.17 4.83 2.01
C GLY A 52 5.36 4.53 2.93
N LEU A 53 5.65 3.25 3.22
CA LEU A 53 6.84 2.87 3.99
C LEU A 53 8.13 3.18 3.23
N PHE A 54 8.14 2.97 1.92
CA PHE A 54 9.28 3.34 1.06
C PHE A 54 9.52 4.85 1.10
N ALA A 55 8.47 5.66 0.93
CA ALA A 55 8.56 7.12 0.97
C ALA A 55 9.12 7.63 2.31
N ARG A 56 8.67 7.07 3.43
CA ARG A 56 9.19 7.42 4.76
C ARG A 56 10.69 7.17 4.88
N ARG A 57 11.16 6.03 4.38
CA ARG A 57 12.60 5.68 4.38
C ARG A 57 13.40 6.62 3.46
N GLU A 58 12.91 6.88 2.26
CA GLU A 58 13.59 7.74 1.29
C GLU A 58 13.70 9.20 1.75
N LEU A 59 12.69 9.70 2.45
CA LEU A 59 12.64 11.07 2.94
C LEU A 59 13.13 11.22 4.39
N ASP A 60 13.48 10.09 5.05
CA ASP A 60 13.84 10.05 6.46
C ASP A 60 12.79 10.80 7.32
N SER A 61 11.54 10.40 7.18
CA SER A 61 10.39 11.12 7.72
C SER A 61 9.53 10.22 8.60
N ALA A 62 9.09 10.75 9.73
CA ALA A 62 8.15 10.06 10.62
C ALA A 62 6.72 10.07 10.03
N PRO A 63 5.84 9.18 10.50
CA PRO A 63 4.45 9.17 10.07
C PRO A 63 3.78 10.53 10.27
N GLY A 64 3.15 11.05 9.22
CA GLY A 64 2.42 12.31 9.26
C GLY A 64 3.26 13.58 9.12
N GLU A 65 4.57 13.44 8.92
CA GLU A 65 5.47 14.58 8.62
C GLU A 65 5.64 14.84 7.12
N MET A 66 5.05 14.00 6.29
CA MET A 66 5.04 14.15 4.84
C MET A 66 3.72 14.75 4.34
N GLU A 67 3.78 15.28 3.14
CA GLU A 67 2.61 15.52 2.31
C GLU A 67 2.60 14.50 1.17
N ALA A 68 1.42 14.07 0.74
CA ALA A 68 1.25 13.10 -0.35
C ALA A 68 0.25 13.60 -1.39
N VAL A 69 0.58 13.35 -2.66
CA VAL A 69 -0.33 13.53 -3.80
C VAL A 69 -0.46 12.18 -4.49
N VAL A 70 -1.65 11.59 -4.45
CA VAL A 70 -1.92 10.23 -4.95
C VAL A 70 -2.72 10.32 -6.24
N LYS A 71 -2.19 9.77 -7.33
CA LYS A 71 -2.77 9.91 -8.69
C LYS A 71 -3.68 8.77 -9.10
N THR A 72 -4.19 8.01 -8.16
CA THR A 72 -5.09 6.88 -8.43
C THR A 72 -6.50 7.29 -8.82
N GLY A 73 -6.88 8.55 -8.58
CA GLY A 73 -8.30 8.89 -8.53
C GLY A 73 -9.00 8.16 -7.39
N ALA A 74 -10.33 8.23 -7.35
CA ALA A 74 -11.16 7.65 -6.29
C ALA A 74 -12.02 6.46 -6.78
N VAL A 75 -11.53 5.71 -7.77
CA VAL A 75 -12.26 4.56 -8.34
C VAL A 75 -11.61 3.25 -7.91
N PRO A 76 -12.33 2.39 -7.15
CA PRO A 76 -11.85 1.04 -6.84
C PRO A 76 -11.65 0.19 -8.13
N SER A 77 -10.76 -0.75 -8.15
CA SER A 77 -9.89 -1.27 -7.09
C SER A 77 -8.57 -0.54 -6.94
N LEU A 78 -8.14 0.25 -7.91
CA LEU A 78 -6.88 0.99 -7.88
C LEU A 78 -6.81 1.95 -6.68
N SER A 79 -7.91 2.62 -6.33
CA SER A 79 -7.98 3.55 -5.21
C SER A 79 -7.80 2.89 -3.82
N CYS A 80 -7.82 1.56 -3.73
CA CYS A 80 -7.45 0.86 -2.49
C CYS A 80 -5.99 1.15 -2.07
N LEU A 81 -5.13 1.46 -3.03
CA LEU A 81 -3.76 1.93 -2.80
C LEU A 81 -3.72 3.19 -1.91
N LEU A 82 -4.68 4.08 -2.07
CA LEU A 82 -4.81 5.29 -1.27
C LEU A 82 -4.94 4.97 0.23
N ASP A 83 -5.77 3.99 0.60
CA ASP A 83 -5.94 3.61 2.00
C ASP A 83 -4.65 3.02 2.60
N GLY A 84 -3.91 2.26 1.80
CA GLY A 84 -2.59 1.76 2.21
C GLY A 84 -1.59 2.89 2.48
N ILE A 85 -1.58 3.91 1.64
CA ILE A 85 -0.73 5.11 1.83
C ILE A 85 -1.14 5.87 3.09
N GLN A 86 -2.43 6.10 3.31
CA GLN A 86 -2.92 6.84 4.48
C GLN A 86 -2.42 6.19 5.78
N VAL A 87 -2.53 4.87 5.88
CA VAL A 87 -2.10 4.13 7.07
C VAL A 87 -0.58 4.10 7.22
N SER A 88 0.16 3.85 6.15
CA SER A 88 1.62 3.66 6.20
C SER A 88 2.41 4.96 6.29
N ALA A 89 1.98 6.00 5.59
CA ALA A 89 2.65 7.30 5.56
C ALA A 89 2.15 8.25 6.64
N GLY A 90 0.95 8.02 7.19
CA GLY A 90 0.30 8.96 8.09
C GLY A 90 -0.19 10.23 7.39
N CYS A 91 -0.31 10.18 6.06
CA CYS A 91 -0.89 11.25 5.26
C CYS A 91 -2.36 10.93 5.06
N THR A 92 -3.26 11.64 5.74
CA THR A 92 -4.67 11.32 5.75
C THR A 92 -5.54 12.51 5.36
N LEU A 93 -6.74 12.22 4.86
CA LEU A 93 -7.71 13.27 4.54
C LEU A 93 -8.06 14.11 5.77
N GLY A 94 -8.22 13.47 6.94
CA GLY A 94 -8.52 14.17 8.19
C GLY A 94 -7.40 15.10 8.68
N ARG A 95 -6.14 14.78 8.34
CA ARG A 95 -4.98 15.64 8.65
C ARG A 95 -4.75 16.72 7.60
N GLY A 96 -5.36 16.61 6.42
CA GLY A 96 -5.21 17.57 5.33
C GLY A 96 -3.85 17.53 4.63
N ASN A 97 -3.08 16.46 4.79
CA ASN A 97 -1.75 16.27 4.21
C ASN A 97 -1.72 15.21 3.10
N ILE A 98 -2.84 14.93 2.48
CA ILE A 98 -2.97 14.09 1.30
C ILE A 98 -3.98 14.68 0.34
N SER A 99 -3.70 14.59 -0.95
CA SER A 99 -4.65 14.87 -2.02
C SER A 99 -4.75 13.70 -3.00
N VAL A 100 -5.91 13.56 -3.61
CA VAL A 100 -6.22 12.52 -4.59
C VAL A 100 -6.49 13.19 -5.93
N GLU A 101 -5.75 12.78 -6.94
CA GLU A 101 -5.79 13.42 -8.27
C GLU A 101 -5.99 12.39 -9.39
N PRO A 102 -6.50 12.82 -10.56
CA PRO A 102 -6.41 12.04 -11.77
C PRO A 102 -4.92 11.87 -12.19
N PRO A 103 -4.59 11.00 -13.17
CA PRO A 103 -5.49 10.39 -14.15
C PRO A 103 -5.98 8.98 -13.83
N GLY A 104 -5.69 8.41 -12.67
CA GLY A 104 -6.04 7.02 -12.35
C GLY A 104 -4.91 6.05 -12.65
N ILE A 105 -3.71 6.35 -12.13
CA ILE A 105 -2.50 5.53 -12.23
C ILE A 105 -1.97 5.19 -10.82
N ALA A 106 -1.23 4.10 -10.72
CA ALA A 106 -0.61 3.68 -9.45
C ALA A 106 0.67 4.48 -9.17
N GLU A 107 0.52 5.77 -8.93
CA GLU A 107 1.61 6.71 -8.67
C GLU A 107 1.26 7.61 -7.50
N ALA A 108 2.25 7.92 -6.67
CA ALA A 108 2.14 8.92 -5.62
C ALA A 108 3.44 9.72 -5.49
N GLU A 109 3.30 11.00 -5.20
CA GLU A 109 4.37 11.91 -4.88
C GLU A 109 4.35 12.21 -3.39
N PHE A 110 5.49 12.12 -2.74
CA PHE A 110 5.66 12.43 -1.32
C PHE A 110 6.71 13.52 -1.16
N SER A 111 6.47 14.46 -0.27
CA SER A 111 7.41 15.53 0.03
C SER A 111 7.55 15.76 1.54
N ALA A 112 8.77 16.03 1.97
CA ALA A 112 9.12 16.39 3.34
C ALA A 112 10.48 17.09 3.37
N SER A 113 10.63 18.10 4.22
CA SER A 113 11.92 18.77 4.48
C SER A 113 12.67 19.22 3.23
N GLY A 114 11.95 19.78 2.24
CA GLY A 114 12.53 20.27 0.99
C GLY A 114 13.00 19.17 0.03
N ARG A 115 12.61 17.93 0.25
CA ARG A 115 12.88 16.77 -0.62
C ARG A 115 11.56 16.17 -1.12
N ARG A 116 11.64 15.51 -2.27
CA ARG A 116 10.51 14.86 -2.91
C ARG A 116 10.92 13.50 -3.45
N VAL A 117 10.03 12.54 -3.39
CA VAL A 117 10.11 11.28 -4.11
C VAL A 117 8.77 11.00 -4.80
N THR A 118 8.85 10.69 -6.09
CA THR A 118 7.71 10.21 -6.88
C THR A 118 7.88 8.72 -7.09
N ILE A 119 6.89 7.93 -6.69
CA ILE A 119 6.92 6.47 -6.71
C ILE A 119 5.80 5.99 -7.61
N ARG A 120 6.13 5.15 -8.58
CA ARG A 120 5.17 4.54 -9.50
C ARG A 120 5.28 3.03 -9.47
N ALA A 121 4.16 2.34 -9.35
CA ALA A 121 4.14 0.89 -9.50
C ALA A 121 4.47 0.51 -10.93
N MET A 122 5.25 -0.57 -11.10
CA MET A 122 5.59 -1.12 -12.41
C MET A 122 4.29 -1.53 -13.13
N ASP A 123 4.19 -1.24 -14.42
CA ASP A 123 3.00 -1.54 -15.22
C ASP A 123 2.68 -3.04 -15.22
N GLU A 124 3.71 -3.90 -15.20
CA GLU A 124 3.57 -5.35 -15.07
C GLU A 124 2.92 -5.76 -13.76
N VAL A 125 3.30 -5.12 -12.65
CA VAL A 125 2.71 -5.37 -11.33
C VAL A 125 1.24 -4.95 -11.30
N VAL A 126 0.92 -3.78 -11.84
CA VAL A 126 -0.47 -3.30 -11.94
C VAL A 126 -1.31 -4.23 -12.81
N GLY A 127 -0.79 -4.67 -13.95
CA GLY A 127 -1.45 -5.62 -14.86
C GLY A 127 -1.70 -6.97 -14.20
N GLU A 128 -0.71 -7.46 -13.44
CA GLU A 128 -0.82 -8.71 -12.66
C GLU A 128 -1.92 -8.61 -11.60
N ILE A 129 -1.96 -7.50 -10.86
CA ILE A 129 -3.00 -7.28 -9.84
C ILE A 129 -4.39 -7.20 -10.48
N LYS A 130 -4.55 -6.48 -11.58
CA LYS A 130 -5.82 -6.37 -12.29
C LYS A 130 -6.33 -7.71 -12.82
N SER A 131 -5.41 -8.61 -13.19
CA SER A 131 -5.72 -9.96 -13.67
C SER A 131 -5.56 -11.04 -12.58
N TRP A 132 -5.67 -10.69 -11.32
CA TRP A 132 -5.42 -11.62 -10.20
C TRP A 132 -6.23 -12.93 -10.27
N ARG A 133 -7.47 -12.87 -10.78
CA ARG A 133 -8.32 -14.06 -10.91
C ARG A 133 -7.78 -15.13 -11.85
N GLU A 134 -6.94 -14.73 -12.80
CA GLU A 134 -6.29 -15.63 -13.74
C GLU A 134 -5.00 -16.26 -13.18
N ARG A 135 -4.45 -15.65 -12.12
CA ARG A 135 -3.10 -15.97 -11.60
C ARG A 135 -3.11 -16.55 -10.19
N TYR A 136 -4.09 -16.23 -9.39
CA TYR A 136 -4.14 -16.53 -7.96
C TYR A 136 -5.48 -17.14 -7.56
N ALA A 137 -5.45 -17.98 -6.54
CA ALA A 137 -6.64 -18.64 -6.02
C ALA A 137 -7.57 -17.65 -5.27
N SER A 138 -6.99 -16.57 -4.71
CA SER A 138 -7.73 -15.56 -3.97
C SER A 138 -7.06 -14.19 -4.05
N LEU A 139 -7.81 -13.14 -3.68
CA LEU A 139 -7.29 -11.79 -3.58
C LEU A 139 -6.22 -11.69 -2.48
N GLU A 140 -6.41 -12.42 -1.38
CA GLU A 140 -5.48 -12.50 -0.27
C GLU A 140 -4.16 -13.15 -0.68
N GLU A 141 -4.20 -14.19 -1.52
CA GLU A 141 -2.97 -14.79 -2.07
C GLU A 141 -2.21 -13.80 -2.94
N ALA A 142 -2.91 -13.05 -3.80
CA ALA A 142 -2.30 -11.99 -4.59
C ALA A 142 -1.62 -10.93 -3.69
N ALA A 143 -2.29 -10.51 -2.61
CA ALA A 143 -1.74 -9.57 -1.64
C ALA A 143 -0.47 -10.12 -0.97
N LEU A 144 -0.45 -11.39 -0.57
CA LEU A 144 0.72 -12.04 0.02
C LEU A 144 1.91 -12.05 -0.95
N LYS A 145 1.68 -12.36 -2.22
CA LYS A 145 2.72 -12.37 -3.25
C LYS A 145 3.33 -10.99 -3.45
N ILE A 146 2.49 -9.94 -3.48
CA ILE A 146 2.95 -8.54 -3.57
C ILE A 146 3.74 -8.15 -2.32
N SER A 147 3.32 -8.55 -1.13
CA SER A 147 4.01 -8.21 0.13
C SER A 147 5.44 -8.71 0.21
N LYS A 148 5.76 -9.78 -0.48
CA LYS A 148 7.08 -10.47 -0.44
C LYS A 148 8.08 -9.95 -1.49
N ARG A 149 7.67 -9.12 -2.44
CA ARG A 149 8.55 -8.60 -3.48
C ARG A 149 9.42 -7.47 -2.97
N SER A 150 10.59 -7.29 -3.58
CA SER A 150 11.46 -6.16 -3.30
C SER A 150 10.87 -4.86 -3.83
N ASP A 151 11.37 -3.73 -3.34
CA ASP A 151 10.95 -2.43 -3.83
C ASP A 151 11.26 -2.27 -5.33
N GLU A 152 12.41 -2.76 -5.78
CA GLU A 152 12.85 -2.72 -7.19
C GLU A 152 11.96 -3.57 -8.11
N GLU A 153 11.36 -4.63 -7.60
CA GLU A 153 10.38 -5.44 -8.35
C GLU A 153 9.01 -4.78 -8.43
N LEU A 154 8.67 -3.95 -7.45
CA LEU A 154 7.36 -3.30 -7.35
C LEU A 154 7.31 -1.93 -8.00
N PHE A 155 8.38 -1.13 -7.86
CA PHE A 155 8.36 0.31 -8.14
C PHE A 155 9.50 0.79 -9.02
N SER A 156 9.22 1.86 -9.76
CA SER A 156 10.21 2.85 -10.17
C SER A 156 10.02 4.12 -9.34
N TRP A 157 11.09 4.88 -9.13
CA TRP A 157 11.01 6.13 -8.36
C TRP A 157 12.00 7.18 -8.84
N GLU A 158 11.64 8.42 -8.61
CA GLU A 158 12.47 9.58 -8.91
C GLU A 158 12.56 10.49 -7.67
N ARG A 159 13.74 10.99 -7.39
CA ARG A 159 14.01 11.94 -6.31
C ARG A 159 14.15 13.34 -6.89
N GLY A 160 13.71 14.35 -6.13
CA GLY A 160 13.81 15.74 -6.54
C GLY A 160 13.71 16.71 -5.36
N PRO A 161 13.84 18.02 -5.65
CA PRO A 161 13.53 19.04 -4.67
C PRO A 161 12.02 19.05 -4.38
N GLY A 162 11.69 19.27 -3.11
CA GLY A 162 10.31 19.41 -2.64
C GLY A 162 9.76 20.83 -2.86
#